data_adb0ee504ed7a7edfbe335a3508ea3de
#
_entry.id   adb0ee504ed7a7edfbe335a3508ea3de
#
_cell.length_a   1.000
_cell.length_b   1.000
_cell.length_c   1.000
_cell.angle_alpha   90.00
_cell.angle_beta   90.00
_cell.angle_gamma   90.00
#
_symmetry.space_group_name_H-M   'P 1'
#
loop_
_entity.id
_entity.type
_entity.pdbx_description
1 polymer ?
#
loop_
_entity_poly.entity_id
_entity_poly.type
_entity_poly.pdbx_seq_one_letter_code
_entity_poly.pdbx_strand_id
1 'polypeptide(L)'
;MENKFINLFNIKERFKYFSFFIFLIPLFMSSQSETQRFDLIKTFEGVEIRYYPPSTMIKYVSDNNSGFGYLFNYISGKNSLNQKISMTTPVHMQKLSNNKSSMEFVLPSKIKIDSAPQPENKDLELYLSKGQYYGVIKYSGYTSFEKEKKFTEELKQKLINNNIKVSGGSKVLVYNSPYKFFNRKNEIILPIIY
;
A
#
# COMPACT_ATOMS: atom_id res chain seq x y z
N MET A 1 57.75 1.31 -49.89
CA MET A 1 56.30 1.06 -50.08
C MET A 1 55.91 -0.07 -49.16
N GLU A 2 55.43 0.26 -47.96
CA GLU A 2 54.98 -0.73 -46.98
C GLU A 2 53.45 -0.80 -46.98
N ASN A 3 52.95 -2.01 -47.29
CA ASN A 3 51.51 -2.32 -47.26
C ASN A 3 51.07 -2.55 -45.83
N LYS A 4 50.22 -1.66 -45.28
CA LYS A 4 49.45 -1.89 -44.09
C LYS A 4 48.28 -2.83 -44.38
N PHE A 5 48.41 -4.10 -44.10
CA PHE A 5 47.27 -5.01 -43.98
C PHE A 5 46.59 -4.74 -42.63
N ILE A 6 45.44 -4.07 -42.69
CA ILE A 6 44.57 -3.88 -41.52
C ILE A 6 43.84 -5.19 -41.29
N ASN A 7 44.12 -5.79 -40.13
CA ASN A 7 43.56 -7.05 -39.66
C ASN A 7 42.01 -6.94 -39.43
N LEU A 8 41.27 -7.42 -40.41
CA LEU A 8 39.80 -7.52 -40.36
C LEU A 8 39.26 -8.64 -39.42
N PHE A 9 40.15 -9.33 -38.70
CA PHE A 9 39.79 -10.51 -37.93
C PHE A 9 39.28 -10.21 -36.52
N ASN A 10 39.27 -8.94 -36.06
CA ASN A 10 39.02 -8.63 -34.65
C ASN A 10 37.56 -8.08 -34.40
N ILE A 11 36.75 -7.96 -35.44
CA ILE A 11 35.39 -7.40 -35.26
C ILE A 11 34.37 -8.51 -34.99
N LYS A 12 34.54 -9.72 -35.53
CA LYS A 12 33.59 -10.82 -35.34
C LYS A 12 33.61 -11.41 -33.89
N GLU A 13 34.73 -11.39 -33.23
CA GLU A 13 34.85 -11.92 -31.84
C GLU A 13 34.24 -10.97 -30.79
N ARG A 14 34.24 -9.66 -31.02
CA ARG A 14 33.65 -8.69 -30.10
C ARG A 14 32.11 -8.73 -30.09
N PHE A 15 31.49 -9.17 -31.20
CA PHE A 15 30.03 -9.31 -31.28
C PHE A 15 29.51 -10.58 -30.61
N LYS A 16 30.33 -11.63 -30.43
CA LYS A 16 29.91 -12.85 -29.72
C LYS A 16 29.64 -12.60 -28.23
N TYR A 17 30.41 -11.73 -27.61
CA TYR A 17 30.22 -11.42 -26.17
C TYR A 17 29.13 -10.38 -25.93
N PHE A 18 28.85 -9.52 -26.92
CA PHE A 18 27.78 -8.53 -26.82
C PHE A 18 26.39 -9.17 -26.92
N SER A 19 26.26 -10.25 -27.74
CA SER A 19 24.99 -11.00 -27.86
C SER A 19 24.66 -11.82 -26.60
N PHE A 20 25.67 -12.24 -25.82
CA PHE A 20 25.45 -13.01 -24.59
C PHE A 20 25.01 -12.14 -23.41
N PHE A 21 25.34 -10.84 -23.44
CA PHE A 21 24.97 -9.92 -22.35
C PHE A 21 23.52 -9.43 -22.46
N ILE A 22 22.92 -9.48 -23.65
CA ILE A 22 21.52 -9.07 -23.84
C ILE A 22 20.53 -10.13 -23.33
N PHE A 23 20.95 -11.38 -23.17
CA PHE A 23 20.09 -12.47 -22.67
C PHE A 23 20.03 -12.60 -21.13
N LEU A 24 20.80 -11.79 -20.42
CA LEU A 24 20.86 -11.75 -18.95
C LEU A 24 20.20 -10.48 -18.40
N ILE A 25 19.23 -9.90 -19.13
CA ILE A 25 18.27 -8.99 -18.47
C ILE A 25 17.35 -9.91 -17.69
N PRO A 26 17.53 -10.04 -16.35
CA PRO A 26 16.57 -10.80 -15.58
C PRO A 26 15.23 -10.12 -15.81
N LEU A 27 14.24 -10.87 -16.18
CA LEU A 27 12.85 -10.48 -16.00
C LEU A 27 12.68 -10.20 -14.49
N PHE A 28 13.00 -8.99 -14.07
CA PHE A 28 12.45 -8.43 -12.86
C PHE A 28 10.95 -8.28 -13.13
N MET A 29 10.23 -9.39 -13.01
CA MET A 29 8.81 -9.35 -12.76
C MET A 29 8.69 -8.62 -11.43
N SER A 30 8.58 -7.30 -11.51
CA SER A 30 8.11 -6.49 -10.41
C SER A 30 6.74 -7.05 -10.05
N SER A 31 6.69 -7.89 -9.03
CA SER A 31 5.44 -8.36 -8.45
C SER A 31 4.74 -7.13 -7.94
N GLN A 32 3.90 -6.54 -8.78
CA GLN A 32 3.10 -5.40 -8.42
C GLN A 32 2.13 -5.87 -7.33
N SER A 33 2.31 -5.36 -6.11
CA SER A 33 1.42 -5.70 -5.00
C SER A 33 -0.01 -5.30 -5.36
N GLU A 34 -0.97 -6.17 -5.08
CA GLU A 34 -2.39 -5.88 -5.29
C GLU A 34 -2.78 -4.62 -4.50
N THR A 35 -3.55 -3.74 -5.13
CA THR A 35 -4.08 -2.53 -4.48
C THR A 35 -5.53 -2.76 -4.09
N GLN A 36 -5.91 -2.34 -2.87
CA GLN A 36 -7.29 -2.39 -2.41
C GLN A 36 -8.22 -1.70 -3.42
N ARG A 37 -9.28 -2.39 -3.80
CA ARG A 37 -10.27 -1.88 -4.76
C ARG A 37 -11.17 -0.86 -4.10
N PHE A 38 -11.60 0.11 -4.88
CA PHE A 38 -12.65 1.07 -4.53
C PHE A 38 -13.35 1.52 -5.81
N ASP A 39 -14.57 2.02 -5.64
CA ASP A 39 -15.33 2.70 -6.69
C ASP A 39 -15.20 4.20 -6.49
N LEU A 40 -14.75 4.92 -7.52
CA LEU A 40 -14.70 6.37 -7.52
C LEU A 40 -16.11 6.90 -7.82
N ILE A 41 -16.71 7.63 -6.87
CA ILE A 41 -18.07 8.15 -6.97
C ILE A 41 -18.07 9.59 -7.51
N LYS A 42 -17.21 10.45 -6.94
CA LYS A 42 -17.15 11.87 -7.29
C LYS A 42 -15.77 12.43 -7.00
N THR A 43 -15.39 13.48 -7.72
CA THR A 43 -14.18 14.29 -7.46
C THR A 43 -14.51 15.76 -7.43
N PHE A 44 -14.00 16.50 -6.46
CA PHE A 44 -14.10 17.96 -6.37
C PHE A 44 -12.93 18.52 -5.55
N GLU A 45 -12.40 19.68 -5.94
CA GLU A 45 -11.34 20.41 -5.21
C GLU A 45 -10.16 19.56 -4.73
N GLY A 46 -9.78 18.53 -5.51
CA GLY A 46 -8.71 17.58 -5.14
C GLY A 46 -9.11 16.53 -4.10
N VAL A 47 -10.40 16.47 -3.72
CA VAL A 47 -11.01 15.42 -2.89
C VAL A 47 -11.69 14.40 -3.78
N GLU A 48 -11.55 13.14 -3.44
CA GLU A 48 -12.30 12.03 -4.07
C GLU A 48 -13.31 11.47 -3.05
N ILE A 49 -14.52 11.20 -3.49
CA ILE A 49 -15.48 10.36 -2.77
C ILE A 49 -15.37 8.96 -3.33
N ARG A 50 -15.05 8.01 -2.46
CA ARG A 50 -14.87 6.61 -2.83
C ARG A 50 -15.74 5.69 -1.98
N TYR A 51 -16.25 4.64 -2.60
CA TYR A 51 -16.82 3.50 -1.91
C TYR A 51 -15.79 2.37 -1.85
N TYR A 52 -15.48 1.90 -0.65
CA TYR A 52 -14.64 0.72 -0.45
C TYR A 52 -15.55 -0.46 -0.12
N PRO A 53 -15.59 -1.50 -0.96
CA PRO A 53 -16.37 -2.71 -0.68
C PRO A 53 -15.79 -3.49 0.50
N PRO A 54 -16.55 -4.40 1.12
CA PRO A 54 -16.05 -5.28 2.17
C PRO A 54 -14.77 -6.01 1.74
N SER A 55 -13.77 -6.01 2.61
CA SER A 55 -12.46 -6.63 2.37
C SER A 55 -12.01 -7.39 3.61
N THR A 56 -11.35 -8.54 3.43
CA THR A 56 -10.71 -9.26 4.52
C THR A 56 -9.51 -8.48 5.00
N MET A 57 -9.46 -8.17 6.29
CA MET A 57 -8.45 -7.33 6.92
C MET A 57 -7.81 -8.07 8.09
N ILE A 58 -6.53 -7.79 8.33
CA ILE A 58 -5.84 -8.19 9.56
C ILE A 58 -5.35 -6.93 10.26
N LYS A 59 -5.64 -6.80 11.55
CA LYS A 59 -5.39 -5.60 12.37
C LYS A 59 -4.55 -5.92 13.60
N TYR A 60 -3.69 -4.98 13.96
CA TYR A 60 -2.98 -4.92 15.23
C TYR A 60 -3.20 -3.57 15.88
N VAL A 61 -3.44 -3.59 17.21
CA VAL A 61 -3.57 -2.37 18.02
C VAL A 61 -2.41 -2.32 19.00
N SER A 62 -1.69 -1.20 19.04
CA SER A 62 -0.54 -0.99 19.94
C SER A 62 -0.57 0.35 20.63
N ASP A 63 0.17 0.47 21.73
CA ASP A 63 0.43 1.75 22.41
C ASP A 63 1.50 2.59 21.70
N ASN A 64 2.23 1.97 20.76
CA ASN A 64 3.24 2.62 19.92
C ASN A 64 3.07 2.12 18.47
N ASN A 65 3.41 2.90 17.47
CA ASN A 65 3.20 2.59 16.03
C ASN A 65 3.98 1.36 15.50
N SER A 66 4.28 0.35 16.32
CA SER A 66 5.18 -0.77 16.01
C SER A 66 4.50 -2.02 15.44
N GLY A 67 3.28 -1.92 14.94
CA GLY A 67 2.45 -3.08 14.52
C GLY A 67 2.90 -3.81 13.24
N PHE A 68 3.75 -3.21 12.41
CA PHE A 68 4.09 -3.77 11.11
C PHE A 68 4.69 -5.18 11.19
N GLY A 69 5.62 -5.42 12.11
CA GLY A 69 6.29 -6.71 12.25
C GLY A 69 5.34 -7.86 12.58
N TYR A 70 4.35 -7.62 13.41
CA TYR A 70 3.34 -8.63 13.76
C TYR A 70 2.45 -8.99 12.56
N LEU A 71 1.98 -7.99 11.84
CA LEU A 71 1.19 -8.18 10.61
C LEU A 71 2.01 -8.83 9.50
N PHE A 72 3.28 -8.43 9.35
CA PHE A 72 4.18 -9.01 8.37
C PHE A 72 4.50 -10.47 8.68
N ASN A 73 4.67 -10.85 9.94
CA ASN A 73 4.84 -12.23 10.36
C ASN A 73 3.63 -13.09 9.96
N TYR A 74 2.41 -12.58 10.16
CA TYR A 74 1.19 -13.28 9.74
C TYR A 74 1.18 -13.56 8.23
N ILE A 75 1.43 -12.57 7.39
CA ILE A 75 1.45 -12.78 5.94
C ILE A 75 2.67 -13.57 5.46
N SER A 76 3.72 -13.66 6.25
CA SER A 76 4.94 -14.45 5.97
C SER A 76 4.80 -15.92 6.31
N GLY A 77 3.65 -16.35 6.88
CA GLY A 77 3.34 -17.75 7.16
C GLY A 77 3.17 -18.08 8.64
N LYS A 78 3.28 -17.11 9.58
CA LYS A 78 2.93 -17.35 11.01
C LYS A 78 1.42 -17.30 11.20
N ASN A 79 0.74 -18.27 10.61
CA ASN A 79 -0.70 -18.44 10.64
C ASN A 79 -1.05 -19.95 10.63
N SER A 80 -2.28 -20.30 10.93
CA SER A 80 -2.75 -21.67 11.14
C SER A 80 -2.51 -22.65 9.99
N LEU A 81 -2.21 -22.13 8.79
CA LEU A 81 -1.95 -22.94 7.60
C LEU A 81 -0.48 -22.87 7.14
N ASN A 82 0.41 -22.19 7.87
CA ASN A 82 1.77 -21.87 7.44
C ASN A 82 1.83 -21.28 6.02
N GLN A 83 0.78 -20.55 5.62
CA GLN A 83 0.58 -20.05 4.27
C GLN A 83 1.19 -18.65 4.11
N LYS A 84 2.05 -18.48 3.09
CA LYS A 84 2.48 -17.14 2.67
C LYS A 84 1.36 -16.43 1.93
N ILE A 85 1.09 -15.19 2.34
CA ILE A 85 0.09 -14.30 1.77
C ILE A 85 0.83 -13.12 1.13
N SER A 86 0.49 -12.78 -0.10
CA SER A 86 1.12 -11.64 -0.78
C SER A 86 0.78 -10.33 -0.09
N MET A 87 1.76 -9.43 0.03
CA MET A 87 1.53 -8.07 0.52
C MET A 87 0.63 -7.31 -0.44
N THR A 88 -0.32 -6.56 0.10
CA THR A 88 -1.18 -5.64 -0.64
C THR A 88 -0.90 -4.19 -0.24
N THR A 89 -1.42 -3.26 -0.99
CA THR A 89 -1.42 -1.83 -0.67
C THR A 89 -2.84 -1.28 -0.65
N PRO A 90 -3.10 -0.22 0.12
CA PRO A 90 -2.25 0.45 1.10
C PRO A 90 -2.19 -0.26 2.46
N VAL A 91 -1.22 0.11 3.29
CA VAL A 91 -1.27 -0.12 4.74
C VAL A 91 -2.14 0.96 5.35
N HIS A 92 -3.14 0.56 6.14
CA HIS A 92 -4.00 1.48 6.88
C HIS A 92 -3.40 1.75 8.26
N MET A 93 -3.35 3.00 8.64
CA MET A 93 -2.89 3.44 9.97
C MET A 93 -3.90 4.39 10.56
N GLN A 94 -4.20 4.24 11.86
CA GLN A 94 -5.14 5.12 12.56
C GLN A 94 -4.66 5.39 13.98
N LYS A 95 -4.73 6.64 14.40
CA LYS A 95 -4.62 7.02 15.82
C LYS A 95 -5.96 6.83 16.48
N LEU A 96 -5.96 6.06 17.55
CA LEU A 96 -7.13 5.78 18.38
C LEU A 96 -7.12 6.70 19.61
N SER A 97 -8.22 6.68 20.39
CA SER A 97 -8.25 7.27 21.73
C SER A 97 -7.23 6.59 22.65
N ASN A 98 -6.82 7.27 23.73
CA ASN A 98 -5.90 6.76 24.74
C ASN A 98 -4.47 6.45 24.23
N ASN A 99 -3.95 7.25 23.31
CA ASN A 99 -2.61 7.12 22.72
C ASN A 99 -2.36 5.79 21.98
N LYS A 100 -3.37 4.98 21.76
CA LYS A 100 -3.27 3.77 20.96
C LYS A 100 -3.27 4.09 19.47
N SER A 101 -2.67 3.21 18.69
CA SER A 101 -2.74 3.24 17.23
C SER A 101 -3.08 1.86 16.69
N SER A 102 -3.79 1.83 15.57
CA SER A 102 -4.00 0.60 14.82
C SER A 102 -3.24 0.64 13.51
N MET A 103 -2.77 -0.53 13.11
CA MET A 103 -2.24 -0.80 11.78
C MET A 103 -3.00 -1.97 11.19
N GLU A 104 -3.38 -1.87 9.91
CA GLU A 104 -4.19 -2.87 9.25
C GLU A 104 -3.60 -3.18 7.87
N PHE A 105 -3.55 -4.48 7.51
CA PHE A 105 -3.30 -4.91 6.14
C PHE A 105 -4.60 -5.39 5.53
N VAL A 106 -4.84 -5.01 4.29
CA VAL A 106 -5.86 -5.62 3.44
C VAL A 106 -5.31 -6.95 2.95
N LEU A 107 -6.05 -8.03 3.02
CA LEU A 107 -5.62 -9.28 2.40
C LEU A 107 -5.97 -9.28 0.90
N PRO A 108 -5.23 -10.04 0.07
CA PRO A 108 -5.55 -10.18 -1.35
C PRO A 108 -7.01 -10.56 -1.58
N SER A 109 -7.63 -10.03 -2.63
CA SER A 109 -9.07 -10.20 -2.92
C SER A 109 -9.53 -11.65 -3.05
N LYS A 110 -8.61 -12.57 -3.36
CA LYS A 110 -8.83 -14.01 -3.40
C LYS A 110 -9.00 -14.66 -2.02
N ILE A 111 -8.53 -14.02 -0.94
CA ILE A 111 -8.61 -14.55 0.43
C ILE A 111 -9.89 -14.02 1.08
N LYS A 112 -10.88 -14.89 1.20
CA LYS A 112 -12.16 -14.57 1.85
C LYS A 112 -12.06 -14.81 3.35
N ILE A 113 -12.87 -14.10 4.15
CA ILE A 113 -12.84 -14.20 5.61
C ILE A 113 -13.01 -15.65 6.10
N ASP A 114 -13.89 -16.42 5.48
CA ASP A 114 -14.22 -17.79 5.86
C ASP A 114 -13.07 -18.79 5.57
N SER A 115 -12.17 -18.45 4.66
CA SER A 115 -11.03 -19.29 4.25
C SER A 115 -9.66 -18.67 4.62
N ALA A 116 -9.65 -17.52 5.24
CA ALA A 116 -8.42 -16.87 5.67
C ALA A 116 -7.78 -17.65 6.85
N PRO A 117 -6.47 -17.93 6.81
CA PRO A 117 -5.81 -18.63 7.91
C PRO A 117 -5.87 -17.78 9.18
N GLN A 118 -6.14 -18.42 10.32
CA GLN A 118 -6.18 -17.72 11.60
C GLN A 118 -4.77 -17.29 12.04
N PRO A 119 -4.61 -16.09 12.62
CA PRO A 119 -3.32 -15.68 13.15
C PRO A 119 -2.90 -16.53 14.37
N GLU A 120 -1.61 -16.88 14.45
CA GLU A 120 -1.06 -17.53 15.65
C GLU A 120 -0.97 -16.54 16.82
N ASN A 121 -0.69 -15.29 16.53
CA ASN A 121 -0.65 -14.22 17.52
C ASN A 121 -2.08 -13.77 17.85
N LYS A 122 -2.50 -13.94 19.10
CA LYS A 122 -3.85 -13.61 19.62
C LYS A 122 -4.14 -12.10 19.67
N ASP A 123 -3.10 -11.25 19.57
CA ASP A 123 -3.26 -9.80 19.52
C ASP A 123 -3.65 -9.30 18.13
N LEU A 124 -3.61 -10.19 17.11
CA LEU A 124 -4.05 -9.88 15.77
C LEU A 124 -5.55 -10.19 15.60
N GLU A 125 -6.28 -9.26 15.05
CA GLU A 125 -7.69 -9.40 14.73
C GLU A 125 -7.88 -9.57 13.23
N LEU A 126 -8.36 -10.76 12.82
CA LEU A 126 -8.80 -11.04 11.46
C LEU A 126 -10.29 -10.73 11.35
N TYR A 127 -10.69 -9.87 10.41
CA TYR A 127 -12.08 -9.45 10.28
C TYR A 127 -12.46 -9.09 8.85
N LEU A 128 -13.77 -9.06 8.56
CA LEU A 128 -14.33 -8.52 7.33
C LEU A 128 -14.72 -7.05 7.55
N SER A 129 -14.11 -6.13 6.82
CA SER A 129 -14.50 -4.73 6.86
C SER A 129 -15.91 -4.55 6.29
N LYS A 130 -16.63 -3.53 6.80
CA LYS A 130 -17.91 -3.12 6.21
C LYS A 130 -17.67 -2.31 4.93
N GLY A 131 -18.60 -2.40 3.97
CA GLY A 131 -18.64 -1.48 2.86
C GLY A 131 -18.86 -0.04 3.37
N GLN A 132 -18.05 0.92 2.92
CA GLN A 132 -18.06 2.26 3.50
C GLN A 132 -17.66 3.31 2.47
N TYR A 133 -18.34 4.47 2.53
CA TYR A 133 -17.97 5.67 1.78
C TYR A 133 -16.91 6.47 2.55
N TYR A 134 -15.94 6.99 1.80
CA TYR A 134 -14.88 7.84 2.34
C TYR A 134 -14.66 9.07 1.48
N GLY A 135 -14.44 10.21 2.13
CA GLY A 135 -13.73 11.33 1.54
C GLY A 135 -12.23 11.07 1.59
N VAL A 136 -11.52 11.36 0.52
CA VAL A 136 -10.08 11.03 0.34
C VAL A 136 -9.33 12.24 -0.18
N ILE A 137 -8.18 12.56 0.43
CA ILE A 137 -7.21 13.54 -0.08
C ILE A 137 -5.83 12.90 -0.20
N LYS A 138 -5.11 13.19 -1.29
CA LYS A 138 -3.78 12.65 -1.59
C LYS A 138 -2.68 13.60 -1.19
N TYR A 139 -1.55 13.06 -0.71
CA TYR A 139 -0.35 13.86 -0.44
C TYR A 139 0.93 13.03 -0.68
N SER A 140 2.05 13.74 -0.85
CA SER A 140 3.36 13.14 -1.15
C SER A 140 4.35 13.26 -0.01
N GLY A 141 5.45 12.50 -0.11
CA GLY A 141 6.56 12.47 0.83
C GLY A 141 6.32 11.54 2.01
N TYR A 142 7.17 11.62 3.04
CA TYR A 142 6.97 10.86 4.27
C TYR A 142 5.81 11.44 5.06
N THR A 143 5.06 10.57 5.72
CA THR A 143 4.02 10.99 6.65
C THR A 143 4.64 11.47 7.96
N SER A 144 4.01 12.45 8.60
CA SER A 144 4.32 12.95 9.95
C SER A 144 3.02 13.38 10.61
N PHE A 145 3.07 13.54 11.93
CA PHE A 145 1.90 14.00 12.69
C PHE A 145 1.33 15.33 12.16
N GLU A 146 2.20 16.29 11.83
CA GLU A 146 1.82 17.61 11.32
C GLU A 146 1.15 17.50 9.95
N LYS A 147 1.70 16.67 9.05
CA LYS A 147 1.09 16.43 7.73
C LYS A 147 -0.27 15.74 7.85
N GLU A 148 -0.35 14.69 8.67
CA GLU A 148 -1.59 13.97 8.91
C GLU A 148 -2.67 14.90 9.44
N LYS A 149 -2.35 15.73 10.45
CA LYS A 149 -3.25 16.74 11.00
C LYS A 149 -3.68 17.75 9.94
N LYS A 150 -2.71 18.34 9.22
CA LYS A 150 -2.98 19.32 8.17
C LYS A 150 -3.95 18.78 7.11
N PHE A 151 -3.65 17.63 6.53
CA PHE A 151 -4.49 17.07 5.47
C PHE A 151 -5.82 16.53 5.97
N THR A 152 -5.89 16.09 7.25
CA THR A 152 -7.17 15.71 7.88
C THR A 152 -8.09 16.93 8.02
N GLU A 153 -7.59 18.05 8.52
CA GLU A 153 -8.38 19.28 8.68
C GLU A 153 -8.78 19.86 7.31
N GLU A 154 -7.86 19.86 6.32
CA GLU A 154 -8.16 20.28 4.97
C GLU A 154 -9.29 19.45 4.34
N LEU A 155 -9.18 18.12 4.44
CA LEU A 155 -10.21 17.20 3.93
C LEU A 155 -11.55 17.43 4.62
N LYS A 156 -11.54 17.51 5.96
CA LYS A 156 -12.74 17.75 6.75
C LYS A 156 -13.44 19.05 6.36
N GLN A 157 -12.68 20.13 6.21
CA GLN A 157 -13.24 21.42 5.81
C GLN A 157 -13.88 21.37 4.42
N LYS A 158 -13.20 20.76 3.44
CA LYS A 158 -13.75 20.60 2.07
C LYS A 158 -15.02 19.75 2.05
N LEU A 159 -15.08 18.68 2.86
CA LEU A 159 -16.29 17.85 2.99
C LEU A 159 -17.46 18.66 3.59
N ILE A 160 -17.21 19.41 4.67
CA ILE A 160 -18.23 20.27 5.31
C ILE A 160 -18.75 21.32 4.34
N ASN A 161 -17.88 22.02 3.61
CA ASN A 161 -18.24 23.04 2.62
C ASN A 161 -19.10 22.47 1.48
N ASN A 162 -18.99 21.16 1.21
CA ASN A 162 -19.81 20.46 0.23
C ASN A 162 -21.02 19.71 0.85
N ASN A 163 -21.39 20.03 2.09
CA ASN A 163 -22.51 19.44 2.83
C ASN A 163 -22.38 17.92 3.05
N ILE A 164 -21.16 17.39 3.10
CA ILE A 164 -20.89 15.97 3.33
C ILE A 164 -20.55 15.74 4.80
N LYS A 165 -21.34 14.90 5.47
CA LYS A 165 -21.18 14.63 6.90
C LYS A 165 -20.10 13.57 7.15
N VAL A 166 -19.07 13.92 7.95
CA VAL A 166 -18.05 12.99 8.44
C VAL A 166 -18.64 12.16 9.59
N SER A 167 -18.38 10.84 9.59
CA SER A 167 -18.97 9.89 10.55
C SER A 167 -17.95 9.22 11.47
N GLY A 168 -16.64 9.54 11.36
CA GLY A 168 -15.61 8.92 12.21
C GLY A 168 -14.23 9.57 12.08
N GLY A 169 -13.25 8.96 12.75
CA GLY A 169 -11.86 9.42 12.72
C GLY A 169 -11.14 9.13 11.41
N SER A 170 -10.09 9.91 11.14
CA SER A 170 -9.26 9.73 9.94
C SER A 170 -8.38 8.49 10.02
N LYS A 171 -8.11 7.91 8.84
CA LYS A 171 -7.04 6.93 8.63
C LYS A 171 -6.02 7.49 7.63
N VAL A 172 -4.78 7.08 7.80
CA VAL A 172 -3.70 7.31 6.83
C VAL A 172 -3.51 6.04 6.02
N LEU A 173 -3.49 6.16 4.71
CA LEU A 173 -3.21 5.08 3.77
C LEU A 173 -1.79 5.26 3.21
N VAL A 174 -0.90 4.31 3.48
CA VAL A 174 0.50 4.32 3.04
C VAL A 174 0.70 3.28 1.95
N TYR A 175 1.09 3.73 0.75
CA TYR A 175 1.23 2.87 -0.43
C TYR A 175 2.64 2.37 -0.68
N ASN A 176 3.64 3.01 -0.10
CA ASN A 176 5.02 2.74 -0.43
C ASN A 176 5.84 2.23 0.74
N SER A 177 6.77 1.32 0.45
CA SER A 177 7.79 0.88 1.38
C SER A 177 8.53 2.07 2.00
N PRO A 178 8.99 1.99 3.26
CA PRO A 178 9.78 3.05 3.90
C PRO A 178 11.08 3.37 3.15
N TYR A 179 11.60 2.46 2.35
CA TYR A 179 12.83 2.64 1.54
C TYR A 179 12.60 3.43 0.24
N LYS A 180 11.36 3.73 -0.14
CA LYS A 180 11.08 4.55 -1.32
C LYS A 180 11.17 6.03 -0.95
N PHE A 181 12.17 6.74 -1.49
CA PHE A 181 12.44 8.15 -1.17
C PHE A 181 11.65 9.13 -2.04
N PHE A 182 11.38 8.80 -3.30
CA PHE A 182 10.72 9.70 -4.26
C PHE A 182 9.31 9.23 -4.61
N ASN A 183 8.45 10.18 -5.00
CA ASN A 183 7.08 9.93 -5.47
C ASN A 183 6.29 9.03 -4.52
N ARG A 184 6.42 9.27 -3.21
CA ARG A 184 5.63 8.56 -2.21
C ARG A 184 4.18 8.98 -2.31
N LYS A 185 3.29 7.99 -2.32
CA LYS A 185 1.85 8.19 -2.30
C LYS A 185 1.32 7.87 -0.90
N ASN A 186 0.64 8.84 -0.31
CA ASN A 186 -0.15 8.65 0.90
C ASN A 186 -1.52 9.30 0.70
N GLU A 187 -2.49 8.86 1.48
CA GLU A 187 -3.84 9.43 1.47
C GLU A 187 -4.34 9.57 2.91
N ILE A 188 -5.11 10.62 3.17
CA ILE A 188 -5.98 10.69 4.35
C ILE A 188 -7.37 10.31 3.88
N ILE A 189 -8.03 9.45 4.63
CA ILE A 189 -9.43 9.10 4.42
C ILE A 189 -10.26 9.40 5.66
N LEU A 190 -11.45 9.94 5.46
CA LEU A 190 -12.47 10.17 6.50
C LEU A 190 -13.74 9.42 6.12
N PRO A 191 -14.29 8.58 7.00
CA PRO A 191 -15.59 7.94 6.74
C PRO A 191 -16.69 8.98 6.69
N ILE A 192 -17.59 8.84 5.74
CA ILE A 192 -18.68 9.79 5.49
C ILE A 192 -20.01 9.08 5.43
N ILE A 193 -21.08 9.86 5.67
CA ILE A 193 -22.47 9.49 5.34
C ILE A 193 -22.73 10.07 3.95
N TYR A 194 -22.97 9.17 2.98
CA TYR A 194 -23.15 9.54 1.58
C TYR A 194 -24.37 8.85 1.00
#